data_bae38e7e8296b7660b238383f643bb40
#
_entry.id   bae38e7e8296b7660b238383f643bb40
#
_cell.length_a   1.000
_cell.length_b   1.000
_cell.length_c   1.000
_cell.angle_alpha   90.00
_cell.angle_beta   90.00
_cell.angle_gamma   90.00
#
_symmetry.space_group_name_H-M   'P 1'
#
loop_
_entity.id
_entity.type
_entity.pdbx_description
1 polymer ?
#
loop_
_entity_poly.entity_id
_entity_poly.type
_entity_poly.pdbx_seq_one_letter_code
_entity_poly.pdbx_strand_id
1 'polypeptide(L)'
;LYPEPIGSDVILIESNYNPGMLDFGPYPYSLKQRIKEAYGHLSNEDCGEAIVKILKNGLGKNIILGHLSNTNNTPELAELTVRDILTANGIKVGSDLDLSLANRHNPSEFITL
;
A
#
# COMPACT_ATOMS: atom_id res chain seq x y z
N LEU A 1 7.72 -6.93 3.08
CA LEU A 1 6.51 -7.34 2.38
C LEU A 1 5.30 -7.44 3.30
N TYR A 2 5.52 -7.86 4.51
CA TYR A 2 4.46 -7.89 5.51
C TYR A 2 4.48 -6.61 6.32
N PRO A 3 3.31 -6.17 6.84
CA PRO A 3 3.25 -4.97 7.66
C PRO A 3 4.05 -5.14 8.94
N GLU A 4 4.78 -4.09 9.30
CA GLU A 4 5.55 -4.05 10.54
C GLU A 4 4.94 -3.02 11.48
N PRO A 5 4.66 -3.39 12.73
CA PRO A 5 4.15 -2.42 13.70
C PRO A 5 5.24 -1.41 14.07
N ILE A 6 4.84 -0.14 14.08
CA ILE A 6 5.69 0.95 14.52
C ILE A 6 4.97 1.59 15.70
N GLY A 7 5.38 1.23 16.91
CA GLY A 7 4.61 1.59 18.09
C GLY A 7 3.34 0.74 18.18
N SER A 8 2.38 1.11 19.03
CA SER A 8 1.22 0.29 19.34
C SER A 8 0.10 0.37 18.30
N ASP A 9 -0.01 1.49 17.56
CA ASP A 9 -1.16 1.77 16.69
C ASP A 9 -0.79 2.16 15.28
N VAL A 10 0.48 2.13 14.91
CA VAL A 10 0.95 2.57 13.59
C VAL A 10 1.55 1.38 12.85
N ILE A 11 1.09 1.17 11.62
CA ILE A 11 1.59 0.09 10.77
C ILE A 11 2.04 0.67 9.43
N LEU A 12 3.28 0.38 9.06
CA LEU A 12 3.82 0.68 7.74
C LEU A 12 3.63 -0.54 6.85
N ILE A 13 3.00 -0.35 5.69
CA ILE A 13 2.77 -1.44 4.74
C ILE A 13 3.14 -0.98 3.33
N GLU A 14 3.76 -1.86 2.57
CA GLU A 14 4.18 -1.57 1.21
C GLU A 14 2.98 -1.52 0.25
N SER A 15 2.94 -0.47 -0.59
CA SER A 15 2.01 -0.34 -1.70
C SER A 15 2.85 0.03 -2.94
N ASN A 16 3.53 -0.97 -3.51
CA ASN A 16 4.61 -0.72 -4.44
C ASN A 16 4.15 -0.37 -5.86
N TYR A 17 3.23 -1.14 -6.44
CA TYR A 17 2.92 -0.98 -7.84
C TYR A 17 1.44 -1.13 -8.15
N ASN A 18 1.05 -0.48 -9.27
CA ASN A 18 -0.23 -0.71 -9.92
C ASN A 18 -0.02 -1.78 -10.98
N PRO A 19 -0.77 -2.90 -10.98
CA PRO A 19 -0.55 -3.99 -11.93
C PRO A 19 -0.63 -3.56 -13.39
N GLY A 20 -1.54 -2.65 -13.74
CA GLY A 20 -1.64 -2.15 -15.10
C GLY A 20 -0.42 -1.35 -15.52
N MET A 21 0.07 -0.47 -14.65
CA MET A 21 1.29 0.29 -14.94
C MET A 21 2.50 -0.62 -15.07
N LEU A 22 2.60 -1.64 -14.23
CA LEU A 22 3.70 -2.61 -14.33
C LEU A 22 3.64 -3.38 -15.64
N ASP A 23 2.47 -3.91 -16.01
CA ASP A 23 2.30 -4.71 -17.22
C ASP A 23 2.58 -3.91 -18.49
N PHE A 24 2.17 -2.66 -18.55
CA PHE A 24 2.36 -1.79 -19.72
C PHE A 24 3.58 -0.88 -19.61
N GLY A 25 4.32 -0.98 -18.51
CA GLY A 25 5.50 -0.15 -18.28
C GLY A 25 6.75 -0.66 -18.99
N PRO A 26 7.88 0.06 -18.83
CA PRO A 26 9.09 -0.17 -19.59
C PRO A 26 9.96 -1.34 -19.14
N TYR A 27 9.64 -1.97 -18.03
CA TYR A 27 10.48 -3.04 -17.49
C TYR A 27 10.43 -4.29 -18.36
N PRO A 28 11.56 -5.05 -18.47
CA PRO A 28 11.55 -6.34 -19.13
C PRO A 28 10.58 -7.32 -18.48
N TYR A 29 10.07 -8.26 -19.29
CA TYR A 29 9.11 -9.26 -18.82
C TYR A 29 9.61 -10.04 -17.59
N SER A 30 10.88 -10.45 -17.59
CA SER A 30 11.46 -11.19 -16.48
C SER A 30 11.44 -10.39 -15.17
N LEU A 31 11.72 -9.09 -15.24
CA LEU A 31 11.66 -8.22 -14.06
C LEU A 31 10.23 -8.04 -13.59
N LYS A 32 9.27 -7.87 -14.52
CA LYS A 32 7.85 -7.78 -14.16
C LYS A 32 7.38 -9.01 -13.40
N GLN A 33 7.80 -10.20 -13.85
CA GLN A 33 7.42 -11.43 -13.17
C GLN A 33 8.03 -11.52 -11.76
N ARG A 34 9.27 -11.10 -11.61
CA ARG A 34 9.92 -11.09 -10.28
C ARG A 34 9.22 -10.17 -9.30
N ILE A 35 8.76 -9.01 -9.77
CA ILE A 35 8.01 -8.07 -8.93
C ILE A 35 6.71 -8.69 -8.47
N LYS A 36 6.03 -9.45 -9.33
CA LYS A 36 4.74 -10.08 -9.02
C LYS A 36 4.85 -11.31 -8.13
N GLU A 37 6.00 -11.94 -8.04
CA GLU A 37 6.17 -13.18 -7.27
C GLU A 37 6.14 -12.91 -5.77
N ALA A 38 5.99 -13.99 -4.97
CA ALA A 38 5.83 -13.91 -3.52
C ALA A 38 6.97 -13.21 -2.80
N TYR A 39 8.17 -13.19 -3.39
CA TYR A 39 9.34 -12.52 -2.81
C TYR A 39 9.54 -11.12 -3.37
N GLY A 40 8.67 -10.68 -4.27
CA GLY A 40 8.70 -9.35 -4.82
C GLY A 40 7.99 -8.35 -3.92
N HIS A 41 7.27 -7.43 -4.54
CA HIS A 41 6.62 -6.34 -3.83
C HIS A 41 5.10 -6.52 -3.81
N LEU A 42 4.43 -5.95 -2.81
CA LEU A 42 2.98 -5.94 -2.77
C LEU A 42 2.44 -4.93 -3.78
N SER A 43 1.44 -5.36 -4.54
CA SER A 43 0.66 -4.44 -5.37
C SER A 43 -0.24 -3.56 -4.49
N ASN A 44 -0.80 -2.51 -5.08
CA ASN A 44 -1.76 -1.67 -4.37
C ASN A 44 -2.96 -2.49 -3.89
N GLU A 45 -3.45 -3.43 -4.72
CA GLU A 45 -4.57 -4.30 -4.38
C GLU A 45 -4.22 -5.23 -3.22
N ASP A 46 -3.07 -5.89 -3.28
CA ASP A 46 -2.62 -6.78 -2.20
C ASP A 46 -2.42 -6.02 -0.90
N CYS A 47 -1.93 -4.78 -0.99
CA CYS A 47 -1.80 -3.90 0.16
C CYS A 47 -3.17 -3.65 0.81
N GLY A 48 -4.18 -3.29 0.01
CA GLY A 48 -5.53 -3.07 0.51
C GLY A 48 -6.12 -4.29 1.18
N GLU A 49 -5.96 -5.47 0.57
CA GLU A 49 -6.44 -6.73 1.15
C GLU A 49 -5.74 -7.05 2.48
N ALA A 50 -4.44 -6.80 2.56
CA ALA A 50 -3.69 -7.02 3.80
C ALA A 50 -4.18 -6.10 4.92
N ILE A 51 -4.49 -4.84 4.61
CA ILE A 51 -5.04 -3.91 5.58
C ILE A 51 -6.39 -4.40 6.12
N VAL A 52 -7.26 -4.90 5.23
CA VAL A 52 -8.55 -5.48 5.66
C VAL A 52 -8.33 -6.57 6.69
N LYS A 53 -7.39 -7.48 6.45
CA LYS A 53 -7.08 -8.57 7.39
C LYS A 53 -6.54 -8.05 8.72
N ILE A 54 -5.67 -7.05 8.69
CA ILE A 54 -5.11 -6.43 9.89
C ILE A 54 -6.23 -5.84 10.76
N LEU A 55 -7.14 -5.10 10.13
CA LEU A 55 -8.24 -4.46 10.85
C LEU A 55 -9.22 -5.47 11.44
N LYS A 56 -9.47 -6.59 10.75
CA LYS A 56 -10.32 -7.66 11.29
C LYS A 56 -9.74 -8.28 12.55
N ASN A 57 -8.44 -8.21 12.73
CA ASN A 57 -7.76 -8.70 13.93
C ASN A 57 -7.62 -7.61 15.02
N GLY A 58 -8.25 -6.46 14.84
CA GLY A 58 -8.24 -5.37 15.80
C GLY A 58 -6.93 -4.59 15.86
N LEU A 59 -6.06 -4.75 14.87
CA LEU A 59 -4.78 -4.07 14.79
C LEU A 59 -4.87 -2.89 13.82
N GLY A 60 -4.01 -1.90 14.03
CA GLY A 60 -3.74 -0.89 13.03
C GLY A 60 -4.81 0.18 12.85
N LYS A 61 -4.77 1.22 13.66
CA LYS A 61 -5.63 2.40 13.47
C LYS A 61 -4.97 3.45 12.58
N ASN A 62 -3.64 3.42 12.48
CA ASN A 62 -2.86 4.34 11.65
C ASN A 62 -2.05 3.54 10.66
N ILE A 63 -2.39 3.66 9.40
CA ILE A 63 -1.75 2.91 8.31
C ILE A 63 -0.95 3.89 7.46
N ILE A 64 0.30 3.54 7.21
CA ILE A 64 1.20 4.32 6.35
C ILE A 64 1.54 3.47 5.13
N LEU A 65 1.21 3.96 3.94
CA LEU A 65 1.59 3.32 2.69
C LEU A 65 3.00 3.78 2.32
N GLY A 66 3.88 2.82 2.05
CA GLY A 66 5.26 3.12 1.71
C GLY A 66 5.76 2.34 0.52
N HIS A 67 7.04 2.58 0.16
CA HIS A 67 7.73 1.89 -0.93
C HIS A 67 7.00 1.95 -2.28
N LEU A 68 6.39 3.09 -2.61
CA LEU A 68 5.74 3.26 -3.90
C LEU A 68 6.79 3.34 -5.00
N SER A 69 6.61 2.55 -6.06
CA SER A 69 7.48 2.60 -7.24
C SER A 69 7.34 3.94 -7.95
N ASN A 70 8.46 4.55 -8.33
CA ASN A 70 8.43 5.77 -9.13
C ASN A 70 8.00 5.51 -10.58
N THR A 71 8.18 4.27 -11.06
CA THR A 71 7.90 3.90 -12.45
C THR A 71 6.52 3.26 -12.60
N ASN A 72 6.11 2.42 -11.64
CA ASN A 72 4.94 1.56 -11.76
C ASN A 72 3.81 1.91 -10.79
N ASN A 73 3.83 3.12 -10.25
CA ASN A 73 2.80 3.56 -9.32
C ASN A 73 2.74 5.09 -9.28
N THR A 74 1.67 5.61 -8.71
CA THR A 74 1.58 7.01 -8.29
C THR A 74 0.94 7.04 -6.91
N PRO A 75 1.20 8.09 -6.12
CA PRO A 75 0.53 8.24 -4.83
C PRO A 75 -0.99 8.22 -4.95
N GLU A 76 -1.51 8.85 -6.00
CA GLU A 76 -2.95 8.92 -6.25
C GLU A 76 -3.55 7.55 -6.53
N LEU A 77 -2.88 6.71 -7.35
CA LEU A 77 -3.34 5.35 -7.63
C LEU A 77 -3.28 4.46 -6.40
N ALA A 78 -2.19 4.56 -5.63
CA ALA A 78 -2.06 3.77 -4.41
C ALA A 78 -3.18 4.13 -3.42
N GLU A 79 -3.41 5.42 -3.19
CA GLU A 79 -4.45 5.90 -2.29
C GLU A 79 -5.83 5.45 -2.77
N LEU A 80 -6.14 5.68 -4.03
CA LEU A 80 -7.46 5.35 -4.58
C LEU A 80 -7.74 3.85 -4.48
N THR A 81 -6.78 3.02 -4.89
CA THR A 81 -6.95 1.55 -4.88
C THR A 81 -7.17 1.03 -3.47
N VAL A 82 -6.32 1.45 -2.53
CA VAL A 82 -6.43 1.01 -1.15
C VAL A 82 -7.74 1.50 -0.53
N ARG A 83 -8.07 2.76 -0.73
CA ARG A 83 -9.31 3.34 -0.21
C ARG A 83 -10.55 2.62 -0.75
N ASP A 84 -10.57 2.31 -2.05
CA ASP A 84 -11.70 1.61 -2.67
C ASP A 84 -11.88 0.21 -2.10
N ILE A 85 -10.79 -0.53 -1.87
CA ILE A 85 -10.85 -1.85 -1.26
C ILE A 85 -11.36 -1.77 0.19
N LEU A 86 -10.88 -0.81 0.95
CA LEU A 86 -11.34 -0.61 2.32
C LEU A 86 -12.83 -0.26 2.36
N THR A 87 -13.27 0.64 1.50
CA THR A 87 -14.67 1.03 1.39
C THR A 87 -15.56 -0.16 1.01
N ALA A 88 -15.10 -0.99 0.07
CA ALA A 88 -15.82 -2.18 -0.36
C ALA A 88 -15.97 -3.20 0.78
N ASN A 89 -15.12 -3.15 1.78
CA ASN A 89 -15.17 -4.01 2.95
C ASN A 89 -15.79 -3.32 4.18
N GLY A 90 -16.46 -2.19 3.98
CA GLY A 90 -17.17 -1.49 5.04
C GLY A 90 -16.30 -0.68 5.98
N ILE A 91 -15.05 -0.43 5.60
CA ILE A 91 -14.09 0.32 6.40
C ILE A 91 -14.06 1.77 5.93
N LYS A 92 -14.24 2.70 6.87
CA LYS A 92 -14.29 4.13 6.55
C LYS A 92 -12.95 4.78 6.90
N VAL A 93 -12.24 5.23 5.89
CA VAL A 93 -10.99 5.99 6.09
C VAL A 93 -11.32 7.33 6.75
N GLY A 94 -10.58 7.66 7.80
CA GLY A 94 -10.84 8.85 8.60
C GLY A 94 -11.66 8.59 9.85
N SER A 95 -12.52 7.56 9.84
CA SER A 95 -13.33 7.17 11.00
C SER A 95 -12.81 5.88 11.64
N ASP A 96 -12.63 4.83 10.83
CA ASP A 96 -12.19 3.52 11.32
C ASP A 96 -10.66 3.40 11.38
N LEU A 97 -9.98 4.15 10.52
CA LEU A 97 -8.52 4.21 10.52
C LEU A 97 -8.06 5.52 9.89
N ASP A 98 -6.82 5.88 10.16
CA ASP A 98 -6.13 6.96 9.48
C ASP A 98 -5.17 6.37 8.44
N LEU A 99 -5.22 6.90 7.21
CA LEU A 99 -4.40 6.46 6.11
C LEU A 99 -3.49 7.60 5.66
N SER A 100 -2.21 7.31 5.49
CA SER A 100 -1.24 8.30 5.02
C SER A 100 -0.22 7.66 4.10
N LEU A 101 0.55 8.49 3.40
CA LEU A 101 1.62 8.06 2.52
C LEU A 101 2.97 8.51 3.08
N ALA A 102 3.95 7.61 3.06
CA ALA A 102 5.32 7.98 3.35
C ALA A 102 5.87 8.79 2.17
N ASN A 103 6.62 9.86 2.47
CA ASN A 103 7.24 10.67 1.44
C ASN A 103 8.36 9.86 0.75
N ARG A 104 8.35 9.82 -0.59
CA ARG A 104 9.36 9.09 -1.37
C ARG A 104 10.77 9.59 -1.15
N HIS A 105 10.92 10.91 -1.02
CA HIS A 105 12.23 11.55 -0.92
C HIS A 105 12.70 11.70 0.51
N ASN A 106 11.78 11.62 1.46
CA ASN A 106 12.07 11.68 2.89
C ASN A 106 11.09 10.76 3.62
N PRO A 107 11.49 9.50 3.85
CA PRO A 107 10.58 8.50 4.45
C PRO A 107 10.10 8.83 5.85
N SER A 108 10.72 9.78 6.53
CA SER A 108 10.28 10.20 7.86
C SER A 108 9.12 11.20 7.84
N GLU A 109 8.74 11.69 6.66
CA GLU A 109 7.64 12.62 6.49
C GLU A 109 6.44 11.91 5.87
N PHE A 110 5.23 12.32 6.27
CA PHE A 110 4.00 11.72 5.80
C PHE A 110 3.10 12.73 5.13
N ILE A 111 2.32 12.25 4.16
CA ILE A 111 1.25 13.01 3.53
C ILE A 111 -0.06 12.39 4.01
N THR A 112 -0.86 13.14 4.76
CA THR A 112 -2.15 12.65 5.24
C THR A 112 -3.18 12.68 4.11
N LEU A 113 -3.87 11.58 3.94
CA LEU A 113 -4.88 11.41 2.88
C LEU A 113 -6.28 11.78 3.32
#